data_5c5689739e257a68a100c554a9cba400
#
_entry.id   5c5689739e257a68a100c554a9cba400
#
_cell.length_a   1.000
_cell.length_b   1.000
_cell.length_c   1.000
_cell.angle_alpha   90.00
_cell.angle_beta   90.00
_cell.angle_gamma   90.00
#
_symmetry.space_group_name_H-M   'P 1'
#
loop_
_entity.id
_entity.type
_entity.pdbx_description
1 polymer ?
#
loop_
_entity_poly.entity_id
_entity_poly.type
_entity_poly.pdbx_seq_one_letter_code
_entity_poly.pdbx_strand_id
1 'polypeptide(L)'
;VDTIRKADSRRGRIAYEVAGLAWLAEASDPGAAVVPLLDHGATWLEEPRLVSVAPTPLAAEEFGRALAHTHAAGATHLGAPPPGFEGDGWMGEARLSLLHEAMGAANANAHRVGRCQSSDATDPGPHASREATPDPARASSSEESWGAFYARERIAPYADDRTFVAAERTLIDKLCERLESGVLDHGQPRLVEDAKNRHNRIGAARTHGDLWSGNVMWTPDGAVLIDPAAQGGHAEEDLAALAVFGCPYYERILAAYNEASPLEDGWRERVALHQMHIIMIHGAIFGRSYVPEAVAIARRYA
;
A
#
# COMPACT_ATOMS: atom_id res chain seq x y z
N VAL A 1 -14.72 -26.94 -16.08
CA VAL A 1 -13.72 -25.84 -15.99
C VAL A 1 -12.51 -26.39 -15.25
N ASP A 2 -11.30 -26.23 -15.80
CA ASP A 2 -10.07 -26.57 -15.10
C ASP A 2 -9.85 -25.55 -13.99
N THR A 3 -9.49 -26.00 -12.77
CA THR A 3 -9.37 -25.15 -11.58
C THR A 3 -7.97 -25.23 -10.98
N ILE A 4 -7.62 -24.22 -10.20
CA ILE A 4 -6.44 -24.19 -9.35
C ILE A 4 -6.89 -24.07 -7.90
N ARG A 5 -6.39 -24.97 -7.05
CA ARG A 5 -6.57 -24.85 -5.60
C ARG A 5 -5.27 -24.39 -4.96
N LYS A 6 -5.34 -23.25 -4.28
CA LYS A 6 -4.28 -22.72 -3.41
C LYS A 6 -4.57 -23.15 -1.98
N ALA A 7 -3.56 -23.52 -1.22
CA ALA A 7 -3.69 -23.89 0.19
C ALA A 7 -2.60 -23.25 1.03
N ASP A 8 -2.97 -22.72 2.19
CA ASP A 8 -2.05 -22.14 3.16
C ASP A 8 -2.59 -22.36 4.58
N SER A 9 -1.75 -22.91 5.46
CA SER A 9 -2.11 -23.18 6.85
C SER A 9 -1.89 -21.98 7.79
N ARG A 10 -1.27 -20.91 7.33
CA ARG A 10 -1.06 -19.69 8.12
C ARG A 10 -2.40 -19.04 8.42
N ARG A 11 -2.62 -18.78 9.70
CA ARG A 11 -3.90 -18.27 10.19
C ARG A 11 -4.27 -16.96 9.50
N GLY A 12 -5.45 -16.91 8.92
CA GLY A 12 -6.03 -15.71 8.30
C GLY A 12 -5.56 -15.42 6.87
N ARG A 13 -4.51 -16.12 6.35
CA ARG A 13 -3.99 -15.80 5.02
C ARG A 13 -5.01 -16.05 3.91
N ILE A 14 -5.60 -17.23 3.85
CA ILE A 14 -6.63 -17.55 2.86
C ILE A 14 -7.86 -16.65 3.04
N ALA A 15 -8.30 -16.41 4.27
CA ALA A 15 -9.44 -15.53 4.54
C ALA A 15 -9.18 -14.09 4.06
N TYR A 16 -7.95 -13.61 4.20
CA TYR A 16 -7.55 -12.27 3.71
C TYR A 16 -7.57 -12.21 2.18
N GLU A 17 -6.99 -13.21 1.50
CA GLU A 17 -7.00 -13.29 0.04
C GLU A 17 -8.42 -13.38 -0.52
N VAL A 18 -9.28 -14.22 0.08
CA VAL A 18 -10.71 -14.34 -0.25
C VAL A 18 -11.43 -13.00 -0.10
N ALA A 19 -11.23 -12.32 1.02
CA ALA A 19 -11.84 -11.00 1.26
C ALA A 19 -11.32 -9.94 0.26
N GLY A 20 -10.03 -9.96 -0.05
CA GLY A 20 -9.41 -9.08 -1.03
C GLY A 20 -9.94 -9.27 -2.44
N LEU A 21 -10.02 -10.53 -2.90
CA LEU A 21 -10.60 -10.88 -4.21
C LEU A 21 -12.05 -10.42 -4.32
N ALA A 22 -12.86 -10.70 -3.30
CA ALA A 22 -14.27 -10.29 -3.28
C ALA A 22 -14.41 -8.76 -3.32
N TRP A 23 -13.60 -8.05 -2.52
CA TRP A 23 -13.65 -6.59 -2.47
C TRP A 23 -13.20 -5.92 -3.77
N LEU A 24 -12.11 -6.41 -4.39
CA LEU A 24 -11.67 -5.91 -5.69
C LEU A 24 -12.68 -6.20 -6.79
N ALA A 25 -13.32 -7.37 -6.77
CA ALA A 25 -14.32 -7.78 -7.74
C ALA A 25 -15.57 -6.88 -7.76
N GLU A 26 -15.95 -6.26 -6.61
CA GLU A 26 -17.03 -5.26 -6.55
C GLU A 26 -16.79 -4.06 -7.48
N ALA A 27 -15.54 -3.77 -7.80
CA ALA A 27 -15.14 -2.66 -8.64
C ALA A 27 -14.91 -3.04 -10.12
N SER A 28 -15.04 -4.31 -10.51
CA SER A 28 -14.66 -4.82 -11.83
C SER A 28 -15.45 -4.24 -13.01
N ASP A 29 -16.51 -3.52 -12.77
CA ASP A 29 -17.23 -2.75 -13.79
C ASP A 29 -17.42 -1.31 -13.25
N PRO A 30 -16.69 -0.33 -13.78
CA PRO A 30 -15.75 -0.34 -14.92
C PRO A 30 -14.27 -0.63 -14.56
N GLY A 31 -13.96 -1.12 -13.37
CA GLY A 31 -12.59 -1.39 -12.92
C GLY A 31 -11.98 -2.65 -13.52
N ALA A 32 -10.75 -2.96 -13.09
CA ALA A 32 -9.99 -4.10 -13.57
C ALA A 32 -10.67 -5.44 -13.21
N ALA A 33 -10.67 -6.39 -14.15
CA ALA A 33 -11.17 -7.72 -13.90
C ALA A 33 -10.32 -8.43 -12.82
N VAL A 34 -10.98 -9.21 -11.98
CA VAL A 34 -10.38 -10.00 -10.89
C VAL A 34 -10.70 -11.47 -11.11
N VAL A 35 -9.77 -12.37 -10.82
CA VAL A 35 -10.03 -13.80 -10.92
C VAL A 35 -11.22 -14.18 -10.04
N PRO A 36 -12.23 -14.88 -10.60
CA PRO A 36 -13.39 -15.23 -9.80
C PRO A 36 -13.04 -16.32 -8.77
N LEU A 37 -13.51 -16.13 -7.55
CA LEU A 37 -13.45 -17.15 -6.51
C LEU A 37 -14.57 -18.18 -6.75
N LEU A 38 -14.21 -19.45 -6.92
CA LEU A 38 -15.17 -20.54 -7.16
C LEU A 38 -15.64 -21.19 -5.85
N ASP A 39 -14.69 -21.48 -4.94
CA ASP A 39 -14.97 -22.09 -3.64
C ASP A 39 -13.81 -21.80 -2.67
N HIS A 40 -14.04 -21.88 -1.38
CA HIS A 40 -12.99 -21.69 -0.37
C HIS A 40 -13.32 -22.37 0.97
N GLY A 41 -12.27 -22.65 1.74
CA GLY A 41 -12.35 -23.07 3.13
C GLY A 41 -11.43 -22.22 4.01
N ALA A 42 -11.22 -22.66 5.23
CA ALA A 42 -10.37 -21.91 6.18
C ALA A 42 -8.89 -21.83 5.76
N THR A 43 -8.41 -22.81 5.00
CA THR A 43 -6.99 -22.96 4.63
C THR A 43 -6.77 -23.18 3.13
N TRP A 44 -7.76 -22.98 2.31
CA TRP A 44 -7.67 -23.14 0.85
C TRP A 44 -8.71 -22.27 0.14
N LEU A 45 -8.41 -21.95 -1.11
CA LEU A 45 -9.35 -21.34 -2.07
C LEU A 45 -9.21 -22.01 -3.44
N GLU A 46 -10.23 -21.89 -4.28
CA GLU A 46 -10.28 -22.46 -5.62
C GLU A 46 -10.71 -21.42 -6.64
N GLU A 47 -9.94 -21.31 -7.71
CA GLU A 47 -10.10 -20.36 -8.80
C GLU A 47 -10.09 -21.10 -10.14
N PRO A 48 -10.68 -20.55 -11.22
CA PRO A 48 -10.52 -21.12 -12.56
C PRO A 48 -9.06 -21.00 -12.99
N ARG A 49 -8.56 -22.00 -13.70
CA ARG A 49 -7.28 -21.89 -14.39
C ARG A 49 -7.42 -20.93 -15.57
N LEU A 50 -6.81 -19.77 -15.47
CA LEU A 50 -6.79 -18.78 -16.53
C LEU A 50 -5.85 -19.21 -17.67
N VAL A 51 -6.26 -18.96 -18.91
CA VAL A 51 -5.42 -19.17 -20.09
C VAL A 51 -4.55 -17.94 -20.28
N SER A 52 -3.24 -18.09 -20.06
CA SER A 52 -2.29 -16.99 -20.26
C SER A 52 -1.96 -16.80 -21.74
N VAL A 53 -1.96 -15.54 -22.17
CA VAL A 53 -1.52 -15.11 -23.50
C VAL A 53 -0.48 -14.00 -23.40
N ALA A 54 0.21 -13.68 -24.48
CA ALA A 54 1.08 -12.51 -24.51
C ALA A 54 0.23 -11.22 -24.43
N PRO A 55 0.64 -10.23 -23.60
CA PRO A 55 -0.05 -8.95 -23.54
C PRO A 55 -0.01 -8.22 -24.89
N THR A 56 -1.02 -7.41 -25.16
CA THR A 56 -1.05 -6.51 -26.31
C THR A 56 -1.03 -5.05 -25.85
N PRO A 57 -0.59 -4.11 -26.71
CA PRO A 57 -0.66 -2.68 -26.37
C PRO A 57 -2.07 -2.22 -25.98
N LEU A 58 -3.09 -2.71 -26.67
CA LEU A 58 -4.49 -2.36 -26.40
C LEU A 58 -4.94 -2.88 -25.03
N ALA A 59 -4.70 -4.17 -24.74
CA ALA A 59 -5.04 -4.75 -23.44
C ALA A 59 -4.32 -4.03 -22.27
N ALA A 60 -3.07 -3.57 -22.49
CA ALA A 60 -2.35 -2.78 -21.50
C ALA A 60 -2.98 -1.40 -21.27
N GLU A 61 -3.44 -0.72 -22.29
CA GLU A 61 -4.15 0.56 -22.19
C GLU A 61 -5.52 0.39 -21.52
N GLU A 62 -6.28 -0.64 -21.89
CA GLU A 62 -7.56 -0.97 -21.26
C GLU A 62 -7.37 -1.28 -19.77
N PHE A 63 -6.34 -2.06 -19.42
CA PHE A 63 -5.99 -2.34 -18.03
C PHE A 63 -5.66 -1.07 -17.25
N GLY A 64 -4.86 -0.14 -17.82
CA GLY A 64 -4.53 1.12 -17.17
C GLY A 64 -5.77 1.95 -16.84
N ARG A 65 -6.72 2.07 -17.79
CA ARG A 65 -7.99 2.79 -17.56
C ARG A 65 -8.85 2.09 -16.51
N ALA A 66 -8.98 0.77 -16.59
CA ALA A 66 -9.76 -0.01 -15.64
C ALA A 66 -9.18 0.07 -14.22
N LEU A 67 -7.85 0.02 -14.06
CA LEU A 67 -7.18 0.14 -12.77
C LEU A 67 -7.47 1.49 -12.09
N ALA A 68 -7.58 2.57 -12.86
CA ALA A 68 -7.98 3.89 -12.33
C ALA A 68 -9.37 3.85 -11.68
N HIS A 69 -10.31 3.11 -12.26
CA HIS A 69 -11.64 2.92 -11.68
C HIS A 69 -11.63 2.00 -10.46
N THR A 70 -10.80 0.95 -10.47
CA THR A 70 -10.60 0.12 -9.26
C THR A 70 -10.13 0.95 -8.08
N HIS A 71 -9.11 1.79 -8.28
CA HIS A 71 -8.62 2.69 -7.23
C HIS A 71 -9.69 3.69 -6.77
N ALA A 72 -10.48 4.23 -7.70
CA ALA A 72 -11.53 5.21 -7.40
C ALA A 72 -12.75 4.60 -6.69
N ALA A 73 -12.93 3.26 -6.71
CA ALA A 73 -13.94 2.60 -5.89
C ALA A 73 -13.69 2.82 -4.39
N GLY A 74 -12.46 3.13 -4.02
CA GLY A 74 -12.05 3.68 -2.74
C GLY A 74 -12.05 2.70 -1.57
N ALA A 75 -11.43 3.17 -0.51
CA ALA A 75 -11.37 2.57 0.82
C ALA A 75 -11.68 3.63 1.88
N THR A 76 -12.02 3.23 3.09
CA THR A 76 -12.38 4.16 4.16
C THR A 76 -11.21 5.03 4.63
N HIS A 77 -10.02 4.47 4.68
CA HIS A 77 -8.79 5.14 5.12
C HIS A 77 -7.55 4.38 4.64
N LEU A 78 -6.37 4.94 4.82
CA LEU A 78 -5.10 4.26 4.58
C LEU A 78 -4.96 3.05 5.51
N GLY A 79 -4.53 1.91 4.99
CA GLY A 79 -4.43 0.66 5.74
C GLY A 79 -5.74 -0.06 6.02
N ALA A 80 -6.88 0.46 5.54
CA ALA A 80 -8.19 -0.17 5.75
C ALA A 80 -8.21 -1.59 5.17
N PRO A 81 -8.68 -2.60 5.92
CA PRO A 81 -8.87 -3.96 5.40
C PRO A 81 -10.03 -4.02 4.40
N PRO A 82 -10.13 -5.11 3.61
CA PRO A 82 -11.37 -5.45 2.93
C PRO A 82 -12.54 -5.52 3.92
N PRO A 83 -13.76 -5.09 3.53
CA PRO A 83 -14.90 -5.06 4.42
C PRO A 83 -15.19 -6.41 5.08
N GLY A 84 -15.38 -6.41 6.40
CA GLY A 84 -15.67 -7.61 7.19
C GLY A 84 -14.46 -8.51 7.48
N PHE A 85 -13.27 -8.18 7.02
CA PHE A 85 -12.04 -8.87 7.42
C PHE A 85 -11.51 -8.30 8.74
N GLU A 86 -11.12 -9.18 9.66
CA GLU A 86 -10.54 -8.83 10.95
C GLU A 86 -9.12 -9.39 11.07
N GLY A 87 -8.23 -8.61 11.70
CA GLY A 87 -6.82 -8.97 11.93
C GLY A 87 -5.87 -8.41 10.87
N ASP A 88 -4.61 -8.84 10.95
CA ASP A 88 -3.57 -8.45 10.02
C ASP A 88 -3.66 -9.23 8.71
N GLY A 89 -3.25 -8.56 7.62
CA GLY A 89 -3.12 -9.16 6.32
C GLY A 89 -1.79 -9.89 6.10
N TRP A 90 -1.58 -10.23 4.84
CA TRP A 90 -0.38 -10.89 4.36
C TRP A 90 0.02 -10.33 2.99
N MET A 91 1.30 -10.13 2.79
CA MET A 91 1.89 -9.87 1.48
C MET A 91 3.02 -10.86 1.26
N GLY A 92 2.82 -11.81 0.35
CA GLY A 92 3.70 -12.95 0.24
C GLY A 92 3.76 -13.76 1.56
N GLU A 93 4.94 -13.88 2.16
CA GLU A 93 5.17 -14.56 3.44
C GLU A 93 5.23 -13.60 4.64
N ALA A 94 5.22 -12.30 4.39
CA ALA A 94 5.27 -11.27 5.43
C ALA A 94 3.89 -10.90 5.95
N ARG A 95 3.84 -10.54 7.24
CA ARG A 95 2.66 -9.91 7.82
C ARG A 95 2.50 -8.51 7.29
N LEU A 96 1.25 -8.13 7.01
CA LEU A 96 0.86 -6.80 6.60
C LEU A 96 -0.06 -6.20 7.65
N SER A 97 0.39 -5.13 8.29
CA SER A 97 -0.44 -4.38 9.24
C SER A 97 -1.65 -3.77 8.54
N LEU A 98 -2.85 -4.02 9.06
CA LEU A 98 -4.10 -3.43 8.61
C LEU A 98 -4.70 -2.59 9.74
N LEU A 99 -5.21 -1.42 9.39
CA LEU A 99 -5.80 -0.49 10.34
C LEU A 99 -7.33 -0.63 10.29
N HIS A 100 -7.93 -1.08 11.37
CA HIS A 100 -9.40 -1.25 11.47
C HIS A 100 -10.12 0.06 11.77
N GLU A 101 -9.36 1.10 12.16
CA GLU A 101 -9.82 2.47 12.37
C GLU A 101 -8.80 3.43 11.75
N ALA A 102 -9.26 4.56 11.24
CA ALA A 102 -8.37 5.60 10.73
C ALA A 102 -7.41 6.09 11.83
N MET A 103 -6.16 6.32 11.49
CA MET A 103 -5.18 6.90 12.42
C MET A 103 -5.58 8.34 12.76
N GLY A 104 -6.22 8.56 13.90
CA GLY A 104 -6.49 9.89 14.41
C GLY A 104 -5.22 10.57 14.91
N ALA A 105 -5.17 11.91 14.88
CA ALA A 105 -4.04 12.71 15.37
C ALA A 105 -3.63 12.41 16.84
N ALA A 106 -4.51 11.80 17.64
CA ALA A 106 -4.24 11.41 19.04
C ALA A 106 -3.40 10.12 19.16
N ASN A 107 -3.42 9.21 18.17
CA ASN A 107 -2.66 7.95 18.21
C ASN A 107 -1.21 8.09 17.74
N ALA A 108 -0.83 9.20 17.14
CA ALA A 108 0.53 9.47 16.69
C ALA A 108 1.58 9.44 17.84
N ASN A 109 1.16 9.62 19.09
CA ASN A 109 2.06 9.62 20.26
C ASN A 109 2.15 8.27 21.01
N ALA A 110 1.23 7.32 20.78
CA ALA A 110 1.18 6.08 21.56
C ALA A 110 2.31 5.10 21.21
N HIS A 111 2.81 5.10 19.98
CA HIS A 111 3.92 4.22 19.55
C HIS A 111 5.32 4.75 19.87
N ARG A 112 5.45 6.00 20.37
CA ARG A 112 6.75 6.58 20.79
C ARG A 112 7.26 6.07 22.14
N VAL A 113 6.44 5.39 22.94
CA VAL A 113 6.78 5.04 24.36
C VAL A 113 7.45 3.66 24.48
N GLY A 114 7.59 2.88 23.41
CA GLY A 114 8.10 1.50 23.45
C GLY A 114 9.62 1.32 23.31
N ARG A 115 10.42 2.37 23.11
CA ARG A 115 11.89 2.28 23.02
C ARG A 115 12.57 3.23 24.00
N CYS A 116 13.24 2.61 24.95
CA CYS A 116 14.19 3.13 25.94
C CYS A 116 13.62 3.39 27.32
N GLN A 117 13.67 2.36 28.17
CA GLN A 117 13.89 2.56 29.60
C GLN A 117 15.29 2.04 29.93
N SER A 118 16.26 2.94 29.99
CA SER A 118 17.42 2.79 30.83
C SER A 118 17.35 3.89 31.89
N SER A 119 17.33 3.44 33.15
CA SER A 119 17.31 4.21 34.37
C SER A 119 18.47 5.20 34.46
N ASP A 120 18.19 6.48 34.76
CA ASP A 120 18.87 7.16 35.86
C ASP A 120 18.09 8.43 36.25
N ALA A 121 17.80 8.51 37.53
CA ALA A 121 17.09 9.59 38.17
C ALA A 121 18.04 10.72 38.54
N THR A 122 17.69 11.97 38.15
CA THR A 122 18.01 13.15 38.99
C THR A 122 16.99 14.26 38.66
N ASP A 123 16.30 14.66 39.70
CA ASP A 123 15.34 15.76 39.77
C ASP A 123 16.06 17.13 39.67
N PRO A 124 15.53 18.11 38.94
CA PRO A 124 15.50 19.47 39.41
C PRO A 124 14.19 20.23 39.16
N GLY A 125 13.55 20.68 40.17
CA GLY A 125 12.82 21.87 40.49
C GLY A 125 12.07 22.69 39.43
N PRO A 126 11.02 23.46 39.82
CA PRO A 126 10.00 23.99 38.94
C PRO A 126 10.36 25.32 38.30
N HIS A 127 10.32 25.41 36.97
CA HIS A 127 10.24 26.70 36.28
C HIS A 127 8.93 26.77 35.46
N ALA A 128 8.14 27.78 35.80
CA ALA A 128 6.89 28.14 35.16
C ALA A 128 7.13 28.50 33.68
N SER A 129 6.50 27.73 32.79
CA SER A 129 6.44 28.03 31.36
C SER A 129 5.05 28.55 31.00
N ARG A 130 5.01 29.73 30.38
CA ARG A 130 3.82 30.37 29.85
C ARG A 130 3.09 29.42 28.87
N GLU A 131 1.83 29.17 29.15
CA GLU A 131 0.90 28.53 28.20
C GLU A 131 0.74 29.45 26.97
N ALA A 132 1.17 28.93 25.82
CA ALA A 132 0.80 29.50 24.54
C ALA A 132 -0.60 29.00 24.21
N THR A 133 -1.56 29.91 24.10
CA THR A 133 -2.93 29.61 23.62
C THR A 133 -2.85 29.07 22.18
N PRO A 134 -3.50 27.94 21.89
CA PRO A 134 -3.56 27.41 20.52
C PRO A 134 -4.33 28.38 19.61
N ASP A 135 -3.78 28.65 18.46
CA ASP A 135 -4.43 29.40 17.37
C ASP A 135 -5.62 28.59 16.85
N PRO A 136 -6.89 29.06 16.95
CA PRO A 136 -8.06 28.33 16.49
C PRO A 136 -8.14 28.18 14.95
N ALA A 137 -7.27 28.81 14.18
CA ALA A 137 -7.21 28.67 12.72
C ALA A 137 -6.47 27.40 12.26
N ARG A 138 -5.90 26.59 13.17
CA ARG A 138 -5.20 25.32 12.89
C ARG A 138 -6.02 24.07 13.18
N ALA A 139 -7.29 24.21 13.50
CA ALA A 139 -8.23 23.09 13.62
C ALA A 139 -8.91 22.79 12.27
N SER A 140 -8.13 22.64 11.20
CA SER A 140 -8.58 21.98 9.98
C SER A 140 -8.36 20.49 10.16
N SER A 141 -9.43 19.69 10.00
CA SER A 141 -9.48 18.23 9.89
C SER A 141 -8.10 17.59 9.71
N SER A 142 -7.62 16.83 10.68
CA SER A 142 -6.40 16.06 10.53
C SER A 142 -6.68 14.96 9.51
N GLU A 143 -6.58 15.27 8.22
CA GLU A 143 -6.44 14.24 7.21
C GLU A 143 -5.21 13.41 7.57
N GLU A 144 -5.37 12.11 7.51
CA GLU A 144 -4.29 11.17 7.79
C GLU A 144 -3.17 11.41 6.77
N SER A 145 -1.97 11.76 7.24
CA SER A 145 -0.80 11.94 6.39
C SER A 145 -0.42 10.59 5.78
N TRP A 146 -0.38 10.51 4.44
CA TRP A 146 0.11 9.33 3.74
C TRP A 146 1.54 8.99 4.16
N GLY A 147 2.40 9.99 4.24
CA GLY A 147 3.80 9.79 4.64
C GLY A 147 3.93 9.19 6.03
N ALA A 148 3.13 9.67 7.01
CA ALA A 148 3.13 9.12 8.35
C ALA A 148 2.65 7.66 8.39
N PHE A 149 1.57 7.33 7.66
CA PHE A 149 1.10 5.96 7.48
C PHE A 149 2.17 5.09 6.81
N TYR A 150 2.71 5.55 5.68
CA TYR A 150 3.68 4.80 4.89
C TYR A 150 4.96 4.49 5.67
N ALA A 151 5.48 5.46 6.44
CA ALA A 151 6.63 5.26 7.29
C ALA A 151 6.38 4.21 8.38
N ARG A 152 5.25 4.32 9.10
CA ARG A 152 4.97 3.51 10.28
C ARG A 152 4.50 2.11 9.96
N GLU A 153 3.66 1.98 8.94
CA GLU A 153 2.97 0.72 8.63
C GLU A 153 3.59 -0.02 7.45
N ARG A 154 4.35 0.68 6.58
CA ARG A 154 4.86 0.12 5.32
C ARG A 154 6.38 0.04 5.22
N ILE A 155 7.12 0.83 5.99
CA ILE A 155 8.60 0.83 5.95
C ILE A 155 9.19 0.33 7.27
N ALA A 156 8.91 0.99 8.39
CA ALA A 156 9.53 0.72 9.68
C ALA A 156 9.39 -0.75 10.17
N PRO A 157 8.25 -1.45 9.97
CA PRO A 157 8.10 -2.83 10.42
C PRO A 157 9.08 -3.81 9.77
N TYR A 158 9.59 -3.48 8.58
CA TYR A 158 10.49 -4.34 7.81
C TYR A 158 11.96 -3.92 7.89
N ALA A 159 12.30 -2.85 8.62
CA ALA A 159 13.67 -2.35 8.81
C ALA A 159 14.38 -3.08 9.97
N ASP A 160 14.35 -4.40 9.99
CA ASP A 160 14.90 -5.21 11.08
C ASP A 160 16.45 -5.34 11.00
N ASP A 161 17.08 -5.75 12.10
CA ASP A 161 18.52 -5.91 12.24
C ASP A 161 19.08 -7.22 11.64
N ARG A 162 18.21 -8.12 11.17
CA ARG A 162 18.60 -9.32 10.44
C ARG A 162 18.88 -8.98 8.98
N THR A 163 18.09 -8.05 8.43
CA THR A 163 18.17 -7.64 7.02
C THR A 163 19.10 -6.44 6.82
N PHE A 164 19.05 -5.43 7.71
CA PHE A 164 19.77 -4.17 7.55
C PHE A 164 20.83 -3.96 8.63
N VAL A 165 22.03 -3.54 8.25
CA VAL A 165 23.04 -3.12 9.23
C VAL A 165 22.71 -1.73 9.79
N ALA A 166 23.31 -1.35 10.93
CA ALA A 166 22.96 -0.13 11.66
C ALA A 166 23.01 1.15 10.78
N ALA A 167 24.00 1.30 9.92
CA ALA A 167 24.12 2.46 9.03
C ALA A 167 23.01 2.53 7.98
N GLU A 168 22.57 1.39 7.46
CA GLU A 168 21.46 1.28 6.51
C GLU A 168 20.14 1.63 7.19
N ARG A 169 19.90 1.12 8.41
CA ARG A 169 18.74 1.46 9.22
C ARG A 169 18.66 2.96 9.55
N THR A 170 19.77 3.55 9.95
CA THR A 170 19.83 5.01 10.21
C THR A 170 19.37 5.83 8.99
N LEU A 171 19.67 5.36 7.78
CA LEU A 171 19.23 6.02 6.57
C LEU A 171 17.72 5.81 6.30
N ILE A 172 17.21 4.61 6.56
CA ILE A 172 15.78 4.31 6.48
C ILE A 172 15.01 5.11 7.53
N ASP A 173 15.52 5.21 8.77
CA ASP A 173 14.92 6.00 9.84
C ASP A 173 14.79 7.49 9.42
N LYS A 174 15.81 8.06 8.79
CA LYS A 174 15.75 9.44 8.25
C LYS A 174 14.69 9.61 7.17
N LEU A 175 14.53 8.62 6.28
CA LEU A 175 13.42 8.63 5.32
C LEU A 175 12.07 8.61 6.05
N CYS A 176 11.92 7.74 7.06
CA CYS A 176 10.70 7.66 7.86
C CYS A 176 10.40 8.99 8.57
N GLU A 177 11.40 9.62 9.20
CA GLU A 177 11.26 10.96 9.82
C GLU A 177 10.78 12.01 8.81
N ARG A 178 11.32 11.97 7.59
CA ARG A 178 10.93 12.90 6.54
C ARG A 178 9.52 12.65 6.02
N LEU A 179 9.13 11.39 5.87
CA LEU A 179 7.75 10.99 5.55
C LEU A 179 6.78 11.44 6.65
N GLU A 180 7.10 11.18 7.92
CA GLU A 180 6.27 11.58 9.06
C GLU A 180 6.11 13.10 9.19
N SER A 181 7.06 13.90 8.67
CA SER A 181 6.94 15.36 8.64
C SER A 181 5.91 15.87 7.63
N GLY A 182 5.38 15.01 6.75
CA GLY A 182 4.42 15.35 5.70
C GLY A 182 5.02 16.08 4.50
N VAL A 183 6.35 16.33 4.47
CA VAL A 183 6.99 17.06 3.36
C VAL A 183 6.96 16.28 2.04
N LEU A 184 6.74 14.97 2.10
CA LEU A 184 6.61 14.08 0.95
C LEU A 184 5.15 13.71 0.66
N ASP A 185 4.18 14.25 1.41
CA ASP A 185 2.76 14.03 1.15
C ASP A 185 2.35 14.63 -0.20
N HIS A 186 1.44 13.97 -0.86
CA HIS A 186 0.89 14.36 -2.15
C HIS A 186 -0.51 13.76 -2.33
N GLY A 187 -1.26 14.30 -3.28
CA GLY A 187 -2.64 13.90 -3.52
C GLY A 187 -2.77 12.57 -4.25
N GLN A 188 -3.92 11.95 -4.05
CA GLN A 188 -4.35 10.79 -4.84
C GLN A 188 -4.63 11.20 -6.29
N PRO A 189 -4.63 10.24 -7.25
CA PRO A 189 -5.08 10.52 -8.61
C PRO A 189 -6.51 11.05 -8.66
N ARG A 190 -6.81 11.84 -9.68
CA ARG A 190 -8.02 12.66 -9.78
C ARG A 190 -9.32 11.91 -9.51
N LEU A 191 -9.53 10.72 -10.06
CA LEU A 191 -10.78 9.96 -9.81
C LEU A 191 -10.93 9.56 -8.35
N VAL A 192 -9.83 9.24 -7.65
CA VAL A 192 -9.85 8.93 -6.21
C VAL A 192 -10.20 10.19 -5.42
N GLU A 193 -9.58 11.34 -5.72
CA GLU A 193 -9.92 12.61 -5.06
C GLU A 193 -11.37 13.03 -5.32
N ASP A 194 -11.87 12.85 -6.54
CA ASP A 194 -13.26 13.09 -6.87
C ASP A 194 -14.21 12.14 -6.11
N ALA A 195 -13.80 10.89 -5.87
CA ALA A 195 -14.56 9.94 -5.05
C ALA A 195 -14.55 10.33 -3.56
N LYS A 196 -13.40 10.74 -3.01
CA LYS A 196 -13.29 11.28 -1.64
C LYS A 196 -14.21 12.48 -1.45
N ASN A 197 -14.22 13.41 -2.39
CA ASN A 197 -15.06 14.62 -2.33
C ASN A 197 -16.56 14.34 -2.43
N ARG A 198 -16.94 13.25 -3.13
CA ARG A 198 -18.36 12.87 -3.30
C ARG A 198 -18.90 12.00 -2.17
N HIS A 199 -18.04 11.24 -1.51
CA HIS A 199 -18.42 10.23 -0.54
C HIS A 199 -17.58 10.34 0.74
N ASN A 200 -18.17 10.84 1.82
CA ASN A 200 -17.49 11.01 3.14
C ASN A 200 -16.92 9.71 3.73
N ARG A 201 -17.18 8.56 3.12
CA ARG A 201 -16.68 7.25 3.55
C ARG A 201 -15.41 6.83 2.82
N ILE A 202 -14.98 7.58 1.82
CA ILE A 202 -13.76 7.28 1.06
C ILE A 202 -12.67 8.23 1.55
N GLY A 203 -11.58 7.66 2.07
CA GLY A 203 -10.40 8.37 2.52
C GLY A 203 -9.13 7.96 1.78
N ALA A 204 -9.14 6.81 1.08
CA ALA A 204 -7.99 6.26 0.37
C ALA A 204 -8.41 5.56 -0.93
N ALA A 205 -7.45 5.19 -1.78
CA ALA A 205 -7.70 4.33 -2.93
C ALA A 205 -7.96 2.88 -2.49
N ARG A 206 -8.75 2.12 -3.26
CA ARG A 206 -8.84 0.66 -3.16
C ARG A 206 -7.68 0.07 -3.94
N THR A 207 -6.63 -0.37 -3.26
CA THR A 207 -5.44 -0.91 -3.89
C THR A 207 -5.45 -2.44 -3.92
N HIS A 208 -4.80 -3.00 -4.94
CA HIS A 208 -4.46 -4.42 -4.98
C HIS A 208 -3.44 -4.77 -3.88
N GLY A 209 -2.53 -3.85 -3.59
CA GLY A 209 -1.56 -3.92 -2.50
C GLY A 209 -0.31 -4.76 -2.77
N ASP A 210 -0.35 -5.67 -3.75
CA ASP A 210 0.79 -6.46 -4.23
C ASP A 210 0.78 -6.52 -5.77
N LEU A 211 0.67 -5.35 -6.44
CA LEU A 211 0.47 -5.26 -7.88
C LEU A 211 1.79 -5.26 -8.66
N TRP A 212 2.63 -6.26 -8.49
CA TRP A 212 3.72 -6.48 -9.43
C TRP A 212 3.22 -7.23 -10.67
N SER A 213 3.98 -7.21 -11.75
CA SER A 213 3.55 -7.72 -13.06
C SER A 213 3.16 -9.21 -13.06
N GLY A 214 3.66 -10.01 -12.10
CA GLY A 214 3.29 -11.41 -11.93
C GLY A 214 1.87 -11.63 -11.40
N ASN A 215 1.27 -10.62 -10.77
CA ASN A 215 -0.11 -10.64 -10.28
C ASN A 215 -1.11 -10.04 -11.27
N VAL A 216 -0.67 -9.82 -12.52
CA VAL A 216 -1.52 -9.43 -13.66
C VAL A 216 -1.48 -10.55 -14.70
N MET A 217 -2.54 -11.35 -14.77
CA MET A 217 -2.68 -12.40 -15.77
C MET A 217 -3.26 -11.83 -17.07
N TRP A 218 -2.50 -11.93 -18.16
CA TRP A 218 -2.98 -11.54 -19.48
C TRP A 218 -3.74 -12.73 -20.10
N THR A 219 -5.00 -12.52 -20.39
CA THR A 219 -5.92 -13.51 -20.96
C THR A 219 -6.43 -13.05 -22.33
N PRO A 220 -7.09 -13.93 -23.13
CA PRO A 220 -7.75 -13.51 -24.36
C PRO A 220 -8.77 -12.38 -24.18
N ASP A 221 -9.35 -12.25 -22.97
CA ASP A 221 -10.37 -11.26 -22.64
C ASP A 221 -9.79 -9.99 -21.97
N GLY A 222 -8.46 -9.90 -21.81
CA GLY A 222 -7.78 -8.78 -21.19
C GLY A 222 -6.96 -9.14 -19.95
N ALA A 223 -6.59 -8.15 -19.15
CA ALA A 223 -5.85 -8.34 -17.91
C ALA A 223 -6.77 -8.75 -16.76
N VAL A 224 -6.34 -9.70 -15.94
CA VAL A 224 -7.05 -10.19 -14.77
C VAL A 224 -6.13 -10.14 -13.55
N LEU A 225 -6.57 -9.50 -12.48
CA LEU A 225 -5.86 -9.41 -11.20
C LEU A 225 -5.97 -10.73 -10.43
N ILE A 226 -4.86 -11.15 -9.83
CA ILE A 226 -4.75 -12.37 -9.00
C ILE A 226 -3.91 -12.06 -7.74
N ASP A 227 -4.01 -12.89 -6.71
CA ASP A 227 -3.14 -12.87 -5.51
C ASP A 227 -3.07 -11.51 -4.78
N PRO A 228 -4.17 -10.84 -4.44
CA PRO A 228 -4.14 -9.52 -3.86
C PRO A 228 -3.69 -9.54 -2.38
N ALA A 229 -3.03 -8.44 -1.99
CA ALA A 229 -2.87 -7.98 -0.61
C ALA A 229 -3.74 -6.73 -0.39
N ALA A 230 -5.05 -6.84 -0.69
CA ALA A 230 -5.95 -5.71 -0.87
C ALA A 230 -6.16 -4.88 0.40
N GLN A 231 -6.02 -3.57 0.26
CA GLN A 231 -6.13 -2.61 1.37
C GLN A 231 -6.44 -1.20 0.87
N GLY A 232 -6.77 -0.32 1.80
CA GLY A 232 -6.76 1.12 1.53
C GLY A 232 -5.32 1.61 1.39
N GLY A 233 -4.98 2.27 0.29
CA GLY A 233 -3.62 2.73 0.03
C GLY A 233 -3.56 4.00 -0.83
N HIS A 234 -2.36 4.36 -1.24
CA HIS A 234 -2.18 5.35 -2.28
C HIS A 234 -2.11 4.66 -3.64
N ALA A 235 -2.88 5.12 -4.61
CA ALA A 235 -2.96 4.49 -5.93
C ALA A 235 -1.59 4.40 -6.64
N GLU A 236 -0.69 5.37 -6.40
CA GLU A 236 0.67 5.33 -6.97
C GLU A 236 1.50 4.14 -6.44
N GLU A 237 1.15 3.52 -5.29
CA GLU A 237 1.84 2.33 -4.77
C GLU A 237 1.66 1.13 -5.73
N ASP A 238 0.43 0.87 -6.18
CA ASP A 238 0.16 -0.18 -7.17
C ASP A 238 0.81 0.12 -8.52
N LEU A 239 0.74 1.37 -8.98
CA LEU A 239 1.38 1.77 -10.25
C LEU A 239 2.90 1.61 -10.21
N ALA A 240 3.52 1.94 -9.09
CA ALA A 240 4.96 1.80 -8.90
C ALA A 240 5.39 0.33 -8.77
N ALA A 241 4.57 -0.50 -8.10
CA ALA A 241 4.82 -1.92 -7.92
C ALA A 241 4.90 -2.68 -9.26
N LEU A 242 4.08 -2.31 -10.26
CA LEU A 242 4.12 -2.90 -11.61
C LEU A 242 5.52 -2.86 -12.23
N ALA A 243 6.31 -1.83 -11.95
CA ALA A 243 7.63 -1.65 -12.56
C ALA A 243 8.77 -2.42 -11.87
N VAL A 244 8.59 -2.88 -10.62
CA VAL A 244 9.67 -3.39 -9.76
C VAL A 244 10.43 -4.56 -10.40
N PHE A 245 9.72 -5.48 -11.04
CA PHE A 245 10.33 -6.64 -11.71
C PHE A 245 10.17 -6.60 -13.23
N GLY A 246 9.85 -5.42 -13.77
CA GLY A 246 9.53 -5.21 -15.17
C GLY A 246 8.07 -5.57 -15.50
N CYS A 247 7.45 -4.75 -16.32
CA CYS A 247 6.06 -4.94 -16.76
C CYS A 247 5.97 -4.68 -18.27
N PRO A 248 5.43 -5.61 -19.05
CA PRO A 248 5.17 -5.36 -20.45
C PRO A 248 4.26 -4.15 -20.66
N TYR A 249 4.64 -3.27 -21.57
CA TYR A 249 3.88 -2.06 -21.92
C TYR A 249 3.61 -1.10 -20.74
N TYR A 250 4.49 -1.09 -19.72
CA TYR A 250 4.33 -0.27 -18.51
C TYR A 250 3.97 1.19 -18.80
N GLU A 251 4.71 1.85 -19.72
CA GLU A 251 4.44 3.24 -20.07
C GLU A 251 3.05 3.44 -20.73
N ARG A 252 2.53 2.43 -21.41
CA ARG A 252 1.16 2.48 -21.97
C ARG A 252 0.10 2.35 -20.89
N ILE A 253 0.32 1.44 -19.94
CA ILE A 253 -0.53 1.30 -18.74
C ILE A 253 -0.62 2.64 -18.02
N LEU A 254 0.53 3.25 -17.72
CA LEU A 254 0.60 4.53 -17.02
C LEU A 254 -0.03 5.68 -17.82
N ALA A 255 0.20 5.75 -19.13
CA ALA A 255 -0.40 6.77 -19.97
C ALA A 255 -1.92 6.67 -19.99
N ALA A 256 -2.46 5.46 -20.15
CA ALA A 256 -3.90 5.21 -20.16
C ALA A 256 -4.53 5.42 -18.76
N TYR A 257 -3.82 5.06 -17.69
CA TYR A 257 -4.22 5.39 -16.33
C TYR A 257 -4.32 6.90 -16.13
N ASN A 258 -3.25 7.63 -16.50
CA ASN A 258 -3.18 9.09 -16.33
C ASN A 258 -4.18 9.84 -17.22
N GLU A 259 -4.56 9.27 -18.38
CA GLU A 259 -5.66 9.76 -19.21
C GLU A 259 -7.00 9.66 -18.49
N ALA A 260 -7.29 8.51 -17.87
CA ALA A 260 -8.53 8.24 -17.16
C ALA A 260 -8.60 8.96 -15.79
N SER A 261 -7.49 9.01 -15.08
CA SER A 261 -7.36 9.61 -13.75
C SER A 261 -6.03 10.34 -13.62
N PRO A 262 -5.96 11.64 -13.96
CA PRO A 262 -4.73 12.40 -13.88
C PRO A 262 -4.02 12.25 -12.54
N LEU A 263 -2.74 11.89 -12.63
CA LEU A 263 -1.81 11.81 -11.50
C LEU A 263 -1.35 13.21 -11.12
N GLU A 264 -1.07 13.44 -9.85
CA GLU A 264 -0.51 14.71 -9.39
C GLU A 264 0.89 14.96 -9.97
N ASP A 265 1.20 16.22 -10.26
CA ASP A 265 2.49 16.63 -10.80
C ASP A 265 3.65 16.06 -9.94
N GLY A 266 4.74 15.64 -10.60
CA GLY A 266 5.89 15.03 -9.93
C GLY A 266 5.74 13.53 -9.64
N TRP A 267 4.69 12.86 -10.12
CA TRP A 267 4.50 11.44 -9.87
C TRP A 267 5.65 10.54 -10.40
N ARG A 268 6.28 10.94 -11.51
CA ARG A 268 7.42 10.17 -12.06
C ARG A 268 8.63 10.17 -11.11
N GLU A 269 8.85 11.26 -10.41
CA GLU A 269 9.89 11.41 -9.41
C GLU A 269 9.60 10.62 -8.15
N ARG A 270 8.31 10.31 -7.87
CA ARG A 270 7.85 9.54 -6.71
C ARG A 270 7.79 8.03 -6.92
N VAL A 271 7.90 7.52 -8.16
CA VAL A 271 7.80 6.08 -8.44
C VAL A 271 8.69 5.25 -7.51
N ALA A 272 9.97 5.62 -7.39
CA ALA A 272 10.88 4.87 -6.52
C ALA A 272 10.49 4.96 -5.03
N LEU A 273 9.91 6.09 -4.57
CA LEU A 273 9.41 6.21 -3.21
C LEU A 273 8.27 5.23 -2.93
N HIS A 274 7.32 5.12 -3.86
CA HIS A 274 6.21 4.18 -3.75
C HIS A 274 6.61 2.70 -3.90
N GLN A 275 7.77 2.41 -4.51
CA GLN A 275 8.34 1.07 -4.54
C GLN A 275 8.96 0.63 -3.21
N MET A 276 9.21 1.58 -2.28
CA MET A 276 9.93 1.28 -1.04
C MET A 276 9.25 0.16 -0.24
N HIS A 277 7.93 0.14 -0.12
CA HIS A 277 7.21 -0.89 0.63
C HIS A 277 7.45 -2.31 0.07
N ILE A 278 7.24 -2.51 -1.23
CA ILE A 278 7.43 -3.83 -1.84
C ILE A 278 8.91 -4.28 -1.75
N ILE A 279 9.86 -3.36 -1.88
CA ILE A 279 11.29 -3.65 -1.74
C ILE A 279 11.64 -4.03 -0.29
N MET A 280 11.09 -3.32 0.71
CA MET A 280 11.29 -3.63 2.12
C MET A 280 10.75 -5.02 2.49
N ILE A 281 9.54 -5.36 2.02
CA ILE A 281 8.96 -6.70 2.22
C ILE A 281 9.81 -7.78 1.56
N HIS A 282 10.27 -7.57 0.32
CA HIS A 282 11.15 -8.52 -0.34
C HIS A 282 12.49 -8.69 0.41
N GLY A 283 13.02 -7.61 0.98
CA GLY A 283 14.17 -7.68 1.89
C GLY A 283 13.91 -8.55 3.11
N ALA A 284 12.76 -8.41 3.73
CA ALA A 284 12.36 -9.20 4.91
C ALA A 284 12.15 -10.69 4.58
N ILE A 285 11.61 -11.02 3.39
CA ILE A 285 11.32 -12.41 2.97
C ILE A 285 12.57 -13.09 2.38
N PHE A 286 13.28 -12.42 1.47
CA PHE A 286 14.33 -13.00 0.64
C PHE A 286 15.74 -12.53 1.04
N GLY A 287 15.87 -11.66 2.04
CA GLY A 287 17.12 -11.22 2.61
C GLY A 287 17.80 -10.09 1.84
N ARG A 288 19.13 -9.99 2.03
CA ARG A 288 19.93 -8.79 1.70
C ARG A 288 20.03 -8.43 0.22
N SER A 289 19.57 -9.27 -0.71
CA SER A 289 19.61 -8.96 -2.15
C SER A 289 18.83 -7.69 -2.52
N TYR A 290 17.83 -7.31 -1.74
CA TYR A 290 17.00 -6.12 -1.94
C TYR A 290 17.49 -4.88 -1.15
N VAL A 291 18.44 -5.06 -0.23
CA VAL A 291 18.99 -3.96 0.59
C VAL A 291 19.62 -2.84 -0.25
N PRO A 292 20.43 -3.11 -1.30
CA PRO A 292 21.00 -2.03 -2.11
C PRO A 292 19.95 -1.10 -2.71
N GLU A 293 18.82 -1.65 -3.18
CA GLU A 293 17.70 -0.89 -3.73
C GLU A 293 17.01 -0.05 -2.65
N ALA A 294 16.64 -0.66 -1.51
CA ALA A 294 16.04 0.06 -0.39
C ALA A 294 16.93 1.22 0.08
N VAL A 295 18.25 1.00 0.17
CA VAL A 295 19.23 2.03 0.55
C VAL A 295 19.34 3.12 -0.52
N ALA A 296 19.27 2.78 -1.81
CA ALA A 296 19.29 3.76 -2.89
C ALA A 296 18.06 4.67 -2.85
N ILE A 297 16.87 4.08 -2.64
CA ILE A 297 15.62 4.83 -2.46
C ILE A 297 15.72 5.73 -1.22
N ALA A 298 16.13 5.18 -0.07
CA ALA A 298 16.27 5.97 1.14
C ALA A 298 17.22 7.17 0.97
N ARG A 299 18.36 6.99 0.26
CA ARG A 299 19.29 8.10 -0.03
C ARG A 299 18.70 9.20 -0.90
N ARG A 300 17.79 8.84 -1.79
CA ARG A 300 17.16 9.81 -2.71
C ARG A 300 16.17 10.72 -1.99
N TYR A 301 15.48 10.20 -0.98
CA TYR A 301 14.36 10.89 -0.34
C TYR A 301 14.57 11.24 1.15
N ALA A 302 15.68 10.79 1.78
CA ALA A 302 16.03 11.11 3.17
C ALA A 302 16.55 12.54 3.35
#